data_0a87137fa0bfd2fc68cd64af3a3e869a
#
_entry.id   0a87137fa0bfd2fc68cd64af3a3e869a
#
_cell.length_a   1.000
_cell.length_b   1.000
_cell.length_c   1.000
_cell.angle_alpha   90.00
_cell.angle_beta   90.00
_cell.angle_gamma   90.00
#
_symmetry.space_group_name_H-M   'P 1'
#
loop_
_entity.id
_entity.type
_entity.pdbx_description
1 polymer ?
#
loop_
_entity_poly.entity_id
_entity_poly.type
_entity_poly.pdbx_seq_one_letter_code
_entity_poly.pdbx_strand_id
1 'polypeptide(L)'
;MNEYFRSIILQRTGASSLFEKEMIQELWSGYGKIMRVGLEGASVESVVVKHVQLPVYKNHPRGWNTDIGHQRKIKSYEVEATWYDKYSKNSAARLPQCLAIETHDDEVLMVLEDLDEAGYPLRKRSVTWEEIAECLAWLAQFHASYLGGNPDGLWNVGTYWHLETRPQELAVLDDQSLKEAAPIIDQKLNTCKYKTFVHGDAKLANFCFAKDGQVSGVDFQYVGGGCGMKD
;
A
#
# COMPACT_ATOMS: atom_id res chain seq x y z
N MET A 1 11.81 17.08 -5.89
CA MET A 1 12.73 16.01 -5.41
C MET A 1 14.13 16.58 -5.31
N ASN A 2 14.82 16.39 -4.19
CA ASN A 2 16.16 16.93 -3.95
C ASN A 2 17.25 16.17 -4.75
N GLU A 3 18.46 16.72 -4.83
CA GLU A 3 19.57 16.12 -5.62
C GLU A 3 20.03 14.77 -5.04
N TYR A 4 19.95 14.58 -3.73
CA TYR A 4 20.29 13.30 -3.10
C TYR A 4 19.40 12.17 -3.63
N PHE A 5 18.07 12.35 -3.60
CA PHE A 5 17.13 11.35 -4.10
C PHE A 5 17.23 11.15 -5.62
N ARG A 6 17.55 12.19 -6.39
CA ARG A 6 17.84 12.05 -7.81
C ARG A 6 19.04 11.12 -8.05
N SER A 7 20.11 11.31 -7.27
CA SER A 7 21.30 10.48 -7.38
C SER A 7 21.03 9.00 -7.06
N ILE A 8 20.18 8.72 -6.08
CA ILE A 8 19.74 7.36 -5.74
C ILE A 8 19.00 6.70 -6.91
N ILE A 9 18.05 7.41 -7.52
CA ILE A 9 17.30 6.86 -8.65
C ILE A 9 18.26 6.54 -9.81
N LEU A 10 19.14 7.47 -10.18
CA LEU A 10 20.13 7.26 -11.24
C LEU A 10 21.03 6.06 -10.95
N GLN A 11 21.55 5.96 -9.74
CA GLN A 11 22.40 4.85 -9.33
C GLN A 11 21.66 3.50 -9.39
N ARG A 12 20.42 3.43 -8.92
CA ARG A 12 19.66 2.19 -8.84
C ARG A 12 19.11 1.71 -10.19
N THR A 13 18.88 2.64 -11.09
CA THR A 13 18.34 2.33 -12.43
C THR A 13 19.43 2.25 -13.51
N GLY A 14 20.62 2.76 -13.24
CA GLY A 14 21.69 2.89 -14.23
C GLY A 14 21.43 3.97 -15.28
N ALA A 15 20.41 4.82 -15.08
CA ALA A 15 20.08 5.90 -16.00
C ALA A 15 21.14 7.00 -16.02
N SER A 16 21.34 7.62 -17.18
CA SER A 16 22.22 8.77 -17.34
C SER A 16 21.54 10.09 -16.95
N SER A 17 20.22 10.17 -17.15
CA SER A 17 19.38 11.30 -16.72
C SER A 17 17.98 10.86 -16.32
N LEU A 18 17.25 11.73 -15.62
CA LEU A 18 15.86 11.52 -15.24
C LEU A 18 15.05 12.81 -15.32
N PHE A 19 13.75 12.67 -15.57
CA PHE A 19 12.79 13.77 -15.63
C PHE A 19 11.44 13.37 -15.05
N GLU A 20 10.69 14.32 -14.50
CA GLU A 20 9.33 14.08 -14.02
C GLU A 20 8.40 13.93 -15.24
N LYS A 21 7.82 12.72 -15.45
CA LYS A 21 6.97 12.39 -16.59
C LYS A 21 5.50 12.67 -16.27
N GLU A 22 5.07 12.34 -15.07
CA GLU A 22 3.68 12.44 -14.64
C GLU A 22 3.57 12.54 -13.12
N MET A 23 2.69 13.41 -12.63
CA MET A 23 2.20 13.39 -11.27
C MET A 23 1.01 12.42 -11.20
N ILE A 24 1.21 11.25 -10.58
CA ILE A 24 0.17 10.23 -10.47
C ILE A 24 -0.82 10.61 -9.38
N GLN A 25 -0.32 11.01 -8.20
CA GLN A 25 -1.17 11.31 -7.04
C GLN A 25 -0.43 12.17 -6.02
N GLU A 26 -1.13 13.14 -5.44
CA GLU A 26 -0.71 13.75 -4.18
C GLU A 26 -1.11 12.85 -3.01
N LEU A 27 -0.19 12.67 -2.06
CA LEU A 27 -0.48 11.93 -0.86
C LEU A 27 -1.39 12.73 0.06
N TRP A 28 -2.27 12.04 0.75
CA TRP A 28 -3.30 12.64 1.58
C TRP A 28 -2.71 13.64 2.59
N SER A 29 -3.36 14.80 2.77
CA SER A 29 -2.94 15.88 3.69
C SER A 29 -1.55 16.47 3.42
N GLY A 30 -1.04 16.40 2.18
CA GLY A 30 0.25 16.99 1.84
C GLY A 30 1.47 16.20 2.36
N TYR A 31 1.30 14.92 2.66
CA TYR A 31 2.41 14.04 3.09
C TYR A 31 3.35 13.62 1.94
N GLY A 32 3.27 14.26 0.79
CA GLY A 32 4.14 14.00 -0.34
C GLY A 32 3.38 13.63 -1.62
N LYS A 33 4.04 12.92 -2.51
CA LYS A 33 3.50 12.61 -3.85
C LYS A 33 3.96 11.25 -4.38
N ILE A 34 3.17 10.71 -5.31
CA ILE A 34 3.54 9.59 -6.16
C ILE A 34 3.70 10.15 -7.59
N MET A 35 4.82 9.89 -8.21
CA MET A 35 5.13 10.39 -9.54
C MET A 35 5.73 9.29 -10.42
N ARG A 36 5.50 9.35 -11.70
CA ARG A 36 6.24 8.60 -12.70
C ARG A 36 7.45 9.42 -13.12
N VAL A 37 8.62 8.83 -13.04
CA VAL A 37 9.90 9.42 -13.40
C VAL A 37 10.40 8.73 -14.65
N GLY A 38 10.58 9.48 -15.73
CA GLY A 38 11.18 9.01 -16.97
C GLY A 38 12.70 8.90 -16.82
N LEU A 39 13.28 7.90 -17.46
CA LEU A 39 14.69 7.56 -17.41
C LEU A 39 15.31 7.58 -18.81
N GLU A 40 16.52 8.11 -18.94
CA GLU A 40 17.32 8.03 -20.17
C GLU A 40 18.55 7.18 -19.94
N GLY A 41 18.87 6.32 -20.90
CA GLY A 41 20.06 5.46 -20.84
C GLY A 41 19.94 4.25 -19.90
N ALA A 42 18.74 3.99 -19.34
CA ALA A 42 18.44 2.79 -18.55
C ALA A 42 17.81 1.68 -19.40
N SER A 43 17.69 0.48 -18.81
CA SER A 43 17.00 -0.65 -19.46
C SER A 43 15.48 -0.56 -19.40
N VAL A 44 14.93 0.34 -18.57
CA VAL A 44 13.51 0.65 -18.43
C VAL A 44 13.29 2.13 -18.72
N GLU A 45 12.13 2.47 -19.25
CA GLU A 45 11.83 3.86 -19.66
C GLU A 45 11.37 4.72 -18.46
N SER A 46 10.77 4.12 -17.43
CA SER A 46 10.31 4.84 -16.26
C SER A 46 10.27 3.98 -14.98
N VAL A 47 10.17 4.68 -13.87
CA VAL A 47 9.91 4.12 -12.53
C VAL A 47 8.82 4.92 -11.84
N VAL A 48 8.13 4.30 -10.89
CA VAL A 48 7.20 5.00 -10.01
C VAL A 48 7.92 5.34 -8.70
N VAL A 49 7.88 6.61 -8.34
CA VAL A 49 8.51 7.13 -7.13
C VAL A 49 7.43 7.59 -6.16
N LYS A 50 7.40 7.00 -4.98
CA LYS A 50 6.62 7.50 -3.84
C LYS A 50 7.55 8.28 -2.93
N HIS A 51 7.37 9.59 -2.91
CA HIS A 51 8.16 10.51 -2.11
C HIS A 51 7.30 11.04 -0.97
N VAL A 52 7.60 10.57 0.24
CA VAL A 52 6.92 10.96 1.47
C VAL A 52 7.70 12.10 2.12
N GLN A 53 6.99 13.20 2.41
CA GLN A 53 7.52 14.37 3.10
C GLN A 53 6.56 14.73 4.23
N LEU A 54 7.06 14.78 5.47
CA LEU A 54 6.20 15.14 6.58
C LEU A 54 5.85 16.64 6.52
N PRO A 55 4.57 17.01 6.63
CA PRO A 55 4.18 18.41 6.55
C PRO A 55 4.72 19.19 7.74
N VAL A 56 5.33 20.34 7.46
CA VAL A 56 5.91 21.24 8.48
C VAL A 56 4.82 21.90 9.36
N TYR A 57 3.55 21.89 8.93
CA TYR A 57 2.44 22.59 9.60
C TYR A 57 1.34 21.66 10.08
N LYS A 58 0.97 21.84 11.36
CA LYS A 58 -0.03 21.02 12.10
C LYS A 58 -1.50 21.37 11.85
N ASN A 59 -1.87 22.24 10.91
CA ASN A 59 -3.26 22.69 10.75
C ASN A 59 -3.97 22.04 9.57
N HIS A 60 -4.75 20.99 9.85
CA HIS A 60 -5.63 20.37 8.85
C HIS A 60 -7.00 21.09 8.82
N PRO A 61 -7.52 21.51 7.62
CA PRO A 61 -8.78 22.27 7.51
C PRO A 61 -10.02 21.59 8.07
N ARG A 62 -10.02 20.27 8.26
CA ARG A 62 -11.14 19.48 8.77
C ARG A 62 -10.95 18.96 10.21
N GLY A 63 -10.02 19.52 10.98
CA GLY A 63 -9.86 19.19 12.40
C GLY A 63 -9.39 17.74 12.71
N TRP A 64 -8.90 17.00 11.73
CA TRP A 64 -8.44 15.61 11.90
C TRP A 64 -6.98 15.53 12.39
N ASN A 65 -6.49 16.63 12.92
CA ASN A 65 -5.19 16.75 13.58
C ASN A 65 -5.25 16.24 15.03
N THR A 66 -5.76 15.04 15.23
CA THR A 66 -5.43 14.34 16.45
C THR A 66 -4.00 13.81 16.30
N ASP A 67 -3.18 13.94 17.34
CA ASP A 67 -1.84 13.33 17.37
C ASP A 67 -1.89 11.85 16.96
N ILE A 68 -2.99 11.16 17.26
CA ILE A 68 -3.26 9.78 16.89
C ILE A 68 -3.37 9.60 15.36
N GLY A 69 -4.10 10.44 14.65
CA GLY A 69 -4.24 10.35 13.18
C GLY A 69 -2.92 10.60 12.47
N HIS A 70 -2.15 11.58 12.93
CA HIS A 70 -0.83 11.89 12.42
C HIS A 70 0.16 10.73 12.65
N GLN A 71 0.26 10.22 13.88
CA GLN A 71 1.11 9.09 14.23
C GLN A 71 0.75 7.84 13.43
N ARG A 72 -0.55 7.57 13.28
CA ARG A 72 -1.01 6.44 12.46
C ARG A 72 -0.61 6.61 10.98
N LYS A 73 -0.62 7.82 10.46
CA LYS A 73 -0.20 8.10 9.07
C LYS A 73 1.31 7.92 8.90
N ILE A 74 2.13 8.43 9.79
CA ILE A 74 3.58 8.19 9.81
C ILE A 74 3.84 6.68 9.83
N LYS A 75 3.22 5.98 10.78
CA LYS A 75 3.36 4.52 10.91
C LYS A 75 2.99 3.77 9.63
N SER A 76 1.97 4.24 8.88
CA SER A 76 1.59 3.59 7.62
C SER A 76 2.67 3.65 6.55
N TYR A 77 3.45 4.73 6.48
CA TYR A 77 4.59 4.84 5.57
C TYR A 77 5.79 4.00 6.02
N GLU A 78 6.07 3.94 7.33
CA GLU A 78 7.10 3.04 7.89
C GLU A 78 6.77 1.58 7.61
N VAL A 79 5.49 1.20 7.76
CA VAL A 79 5.01 -0.16 7.46
C VAL A 79 5.20 -0.49 5.97
N GLU A 80 4.83 0.42 5.07
CA GLU A 80 5.00 0.19 3.64
C GLU A 80 6.49 0.08 3.24
N ALA A 81 7.36 0.93 3.79
CA ALA A 81 8.79 0.83 3.59
C ALA A 81 9.34 -0.51 4.12
N THR A 82 8.95 -0.91 5.34
CA THR A 82 9.33 -2.21 5.93
C THR A 82 8.82 -3.38 5.09
N TRP A 83 7.60 -3.29 4.56
CA TRP A 83 7.03 -4.29 3.67
C TRP A 83 7.90 -4.52 2.44
N TYR A 84 8.22 -3.46 1.72
CA TYR A 84 9.04 -3.55 0.53
C TYR A 84 10.47 -4.01 0.81
N ASP A 85 11.06 -3.60 1.93
CA ASP A 85 12.42 -3.98 2.31
C ASP A 85 12.52 -5.46 2.68
N LYS A 86 11.65 -5.93 3.59
CA LYS A 86 11.80 -7.23 4.23
C LYS A 86 10.97 -8.36 3.60
N TYR A 87 9.78 -8.05 3.08
CA TYR A 87 8.78 -9.08 2.79
C TYR A 87 8.42 -9.23 1.33
N SER A 88 8.36 -8.14 0.58
CA SER A 88 7.81 -8.11 -0.79
C SER A 88 8.41 -9.14 -1.74
N LYS A 89 9.69 -9.45 -1.60
CA LYS A 89 10.41 -10.43 -2.44
C LYS A 89 9.95 -11.89 -2.24
N ASN A 90 9.26 -12.16 -1.13
CA ASN A 90 8.77 -13.50 -0.80
C ASN A 90 7.33 -13.75 -1.27
N SER A 91 6.69 -12.76 -1.89
CA SER A 91 5.32 -12.88 -2.40
C SER A 91 5.28 -13.68 -3.69
N ALA A 92 4.40 -14.68 -3.74
CA ALA A 92 4.04 -15.35 -4.99
C ALA A 92 3.03 -14.51 -5.82
N ALA A 93 2.29 -13.61 -5.16
CA ALA A 93 1.40 -12.68 -5.83
C ALA A 93 2.21 -11.55 -6.50
N ARG A 94 1.78 -11.12 -7.68
CA ARG A 94 2.46 -10.04 -8.44
C ARG A 94 2.31 -8.70 -7.73
N LEU A 95 3.41 -8.03 -7.53
CA LEU A 95 3.49 -6.66 -6.99
C LEU A 95 4.69 -5.94 -7.63
N PRO A 96 4.77 -4.60 -7.57
CA PRO A 96 5.90 -3.88 -8.15
C PRO A 96 7.19 -4.23 -7.43
N GLN A 97 8.28 -4.42 -8.19
CA GLN A 97 9.61 -4.54 -7.61
C GLN A 97 9.99 -3.24 -6.91
N CYS A 98 10.56 -3.36 -5.72
CA CYS A 98 11.19 -2.24 -5.05
C CYS A 98 12.66 -2.16 -5.45
N LEU A 99 13.04 -1.06 -6.09
CA LEU A 99 14.39 -0.80 -6.58
C LEU A 99 15.23 -0.09 -5.51
N ALA A 100 14.62 0.79 -4.72
CA ALA A 100 15.26 1.46 -3.60
C ALA A 100 14.25 1.93 -2.56
N ILE A 101 14.71 1.96 -1.31
CA ILE A 101 14.08 2.69 -0.20
C ILE A 101 15.19 3.50 0.44
N GLU A 102 14.99 4.80 0.55
CA GLU A 102 15.96 5.70 1.18
C GLU A 102 15.26 6.66 2.12
N THR A 103 15.89 6.89 3.26
CA THR A 103 15.44 7.89 4.23
C THR A 103 16.52 8.95 4.35
N HIS A 104 16.15 10.20 4.16
CA HIS A 104 17.06 11.32 4.30
C HIS A 104 16.33 12.48 4.97
N ASP A 105 16.87 12.96 6.07
CA ASP A 105 16.17 13.86 6.99
C ASP A 105 14.81 13.25 7.42
N ASP A 106 13.71 14.00 7.26
CA ASP A 106 12.34 13.55 7.57
C ASP A 106 11.59 13.06 6.31
N GLU A 107 12.31 12.73 5.24
CA GLU A 107 11.74 12.30 3.97
C GLU A 107 12.04 10.82 3.70
N VAL A 108 11.07 10.12 3.10
CA VAL A 108 11.23 8.74 2.65
C VAL A 108 10.98 8.65 1.15
N LEU A 109 11.91 8.08 0.43
CA LEU A 109 11.80 7.77 -0.98
C LEU A 109 11.64 6.27 -1.17
N MET A 110 10.60 5.85 -1.89
CA MET A 110 10.46 4.49 -2.41
C MET A 110 10.49 4.56 -3.94
N VAL A 111 11.41 3.83 -4.56
CA VAL A 111 11.52 3.70 -6.02
C VAL A 111 11.01 2.32 -6.41
N LEU A 112 9.92 2.30 -7.14
CA LEU A 112 9.21 1.09 -7.52
C LEU A 112 9.19 0.91 -9.03
N GLU A 113 9.10 -0.33 -9.47
CA GLU A 113 8.81 -0.68 -10.86
C GLU A 113 7.57 0.05 -11.37
N ASP A 114 7.62 0.53 -12.61
CA ASP A 114 6.44 1.06 -13.28
C ASP A 114 5.59 -0.08 -13.83
N LEU A 115 4.46 -0.33 -13.17
CA LEU A 115 3.56 -1.40 -13.56
C LEU A 115 2.92 -1.17 -14.95
N ASP A 116 2.82 0.06 -15.42
CA ASP A 116 2.29 0.32 -16.76
C ASP A 116 3.24 -0.23 -17.83
N GLU A 117 4.55 -0.02 -17.68
CA GLU A 117 5.57 -0.63 -18.53
C GLU A 117 5.66 -2.15 -18.37
N ALA A 118 5.46 -2.62 -17.13
CA ALA A 118 5.49 -4.05 -16.81
C ALA A 118 4.24 -4.80 -17.31
N GLY A 119 3.33 -4.15 -18.06
CA GLY A 119 2.18 -4.78 -18.68
C GLY A 119 0.87 -4.70 -17.89
N TYR A 120 0.80 -3.91 -16.82
CA TYR A 120 -0.39 -3.69 -15.98
C TYR A 120 -0.91 -2.24 -16.05
N PRO A 121 -1.22 -1.68 -17.24
CA PRO A 121 -1.50 -0.26 -17.39
C PRO A 121 -2.93 0.14 -17.04
N LEU A 122 -3.82 -0.82 -16.75
CA LEU A 122 -5.24 -0.53 -16.61
C LEU A 122 -5.62 -0.29 -15.14
N ARG A 123 -6.37 0.79 -14.90
CA ARG A 123 -7.02 1.14 -13.62
C ARG A 123 -8.52 1.13 -13.84
N LYS A 124 -9.24 0.29 -13.09
CA LYS A 124 -10.67 0.05 -13.32
C LYS A 124 -11.52 0.68 -12.22
N ARG A 125 -12.68 1.20 -12.60
CA ARG A 125 -13.70 1.71 -11.67
C ARG A 125 -14.83 0.72 -11.44
N SER A 126 -14.95 -0.25 -12.33
CA SER A 126 -15.87 -1.39 -12.26
C SER A 126 -15.18 -2.59 -12.87
N VAL A 127 -15.54 -3.78 -12.42
CA VAL A 127 -14.95 -5.04 -12.82
C VAL A 127 -16.02 -6.06 -13.16
N THR A 128 -15.68 -7.01 -14.04
CA THR A 128 -16.50 -8.20 -14.29
C THR A 128 -16.29 -9.24 -13.19
N TRP A 129 -17.07 -10.33 -13.23
CA TRP A 129 -16.90 -11.41 -12.28
C TRP A 129 -15.56 -12.15 -12.45
N GLU A 130 -15.09 -12.29 -13.69
CA GLU A 130 -13.80 -12.87 -14.02
C GLU A 130 -12.66 -12.04 -13.43
N GLU A 131 -12.75 -10.72 -13.54
CA GLU A 131 -11.75 -9.80 -12.97
C GLU A 131 -11.76 -9.79 -11.43
N ILE A 132 -12.93 -9.96 -10.80
CA ILE A 132 -13.02 -10.18 -9.35
C ILE A 132 -12.31 -11.49 -8.99
N ALA A 133 -12.53 -12.56 -9.75
CA ALA A 133 -11.88 -13.85 -9.51
C ALA A 133 -10.35 -13.73 -9.58
N GLU A 134 -9.80 -12.94 -10.50
CA GLU A 134 -8.36 -12.67 -10.58
C GLU A 134 -7.84 -11.89 -9.35
N CYS A 135 -8.59 -10.89 -8.86
CA CYS A 135 -8.24 -10.20 -7.62
C CYS A 135 -8.26 -11.16 -6.41
N LEU A 136 -9.25 -12.04 -6.33
CA LEU A 136 -9.34 -13.05 -5.27
C LEU A 136 -8.22 -14.10 -5.39
N ALA A 137 -7.85 -14.51 -6.60
CA ALA A 137 -6.71 -15.41 -6.84
C ALA A 137 -5.39 -14.74 -6.41
N TRP A 138 -5.21 -13.46 -6.71
CA TRP A 138 -4.08 -12.67 -6.24
C TRP A 138 -4.03 -12.64 -4.70
N LEU A 139 -5.14 -12.33 -4.03
CA LEU A 139 -5.23 -12.33 -2.58
C LEU A 139 -4.93 -13.70 -1.99
N ALA A 140 -5.42 -14.78 -2.59
CA ALA A 140 -5.14 -16.14 -2.14
C ALA A 140 -3.64 -16.48 -2.23
N GLN A 141 -2.96 -16.10 -3.32
CA GLN A 141 -1.51 -16.26 -3.47
C GLN A 141 -0.75 -15.43 -2.45
N PHE A 142 -1.17 -14.17 -2.24
CA PHE A 142 -0.61 -13.28 -1.25
C PHE A 142 -0.72 -13.87 0.16
N HIS A 143 -1.91 -14.27 0.58
CA HIS A 143 -2.14 -14.88 1.89
C HIS A 143 -1.36 -16.20 2.07
N ALA A 144 -1.28 -17.03 1.04
CA ALA A 144 -0.54 -18.29 1.08
C ALA A 144 0.96 -18.05 1.29
N SER A 145 1.53 -17.00 0.68
CA SER A 145 2.95 -16.66 0.81
C SER A 145 3.37 -16.36 2.25
N TYR A 146 2.45 -15.87 3.06
CA TYR A 146 2.75 -15.41 4.43
C TYR A 146 1.98 -16.16 5.52
N LEU A 147 1.43 -17.33 5.20
CA LEU A 147 0.68 -18.15 6.16
C LEU A 147 1.57 -18.53 7.36
N GLY A 148 1.14 -18.18 8.57
CA GLY A 148 1.90 -18.42 9.80
C GLY A 148 3.09 -17.46 10.01
N GLY A 149 3.27 -16.48 9.14
CA GLY A 149 4.32 -15.47 9.23
C GLY A 149 4.15 -14.53 10.43
N ASN A 150 5.28 -14.04 10.95
CA ASN A 150 5.30 -13.00 11.98
C ASN A 150 5.38 -11.61 11.32
N PRO A 151 4.40 -10.71 11.55
CA PRO A 151 4.35 -9.38 10.91
C PRO A 151 5.29 -8.36 11.59
N ASP A 152 6.55 -8.72 11.83
CA ASP A 152 7.51 -7.86 12.51
C ASP A 152 7.79 -6.57 11.73
N GLY A 153 7.53 -5.42 12.38
CA GLY A 153 7.62 -4.10 11.75
C GLY A 153 6.40 -3.70 10.90
N LEU A 154 5.42 -4.61 10.71
CA LEU A 154 4.14 -4.33 10.06
C LEU A 154 3.05 -4.02 11.09
N TRP A 155 1.79 -3.85 10.65
CA TRP A 155 0.68 -3.73 11.57
C TRP A 155 0.41 -5.08 12.27
N ASN A 156 0.27 -5.08 13.59
CA ASN A 156 -0.15 -6.27 14.32
C ASN A 156 -1.54 -6.74 13.88
N VAL A 157 -2.44 -5.78 13.64
CA VAL A 157 -3.74 -5.97 13.01
C VAL A 157 -3.70 -5.25 11.67
N GLY A 158 -3.41 -6.00 10.61
CA GLY A 158 -3.38 -5.49 9.24
C GLY A 158 -4.79 -5.19 8.79
N THR A 159 -5.11 -3.91 8.63
CA THR A 159 -6.30 -3.41 7.96
C THR A 159 -6.40 -1.89 8.16
N TYR A 160 -6.95 -1.20 7.18
CA TYR A 160 -7.34 0.21 7.33
C TYR A 160 -8.45 0.37 8.37
N TRP A 161 -9.39 -0.58 8.41
CA TRP A 161 -10.55 -0.61 9.29
C TRP A 161 -10.55 -1.84 10.18
N HIS A 162 -10.61 -1.68 11.49
CA HIS A 162 -10.97 -2.72 12.42
C HIS A 162 -11.76 -2.13 13.60
N LEU A 163 -12.52 -2.98 14.28
CA LEU A 163 -13.53 -2.56 15.24
C LEU A 163 -13.00 -1.62 16.32
N GLU A 164 -11.83 -1.94 16.89
CA GLU A 164 -11.20 -1.15 17.95
C GLU A 164 -10.88 0.30 17.52
N THR A 165 -10.62 0.52 16.24
CA THR A 165 -10.27 1.85 15.72
C THR A 165 -11.48 2.66 15.27
N ARG A 166 -12.70 2.10 15.36
CA ARG A 166 -13.94 2.71 14.86
C ARG A 166 -15.12 2.64 15.84
N PRO A 167 -14.93 2.99 17.13
CA PRO A 167 -15.99 2.90 18.10
C PRO A 167 -17.15 3.89 17.84
N GLN A 168 -16.85 5.05 17.25
CA GLN A 168 -17.85 6.08 16.97
C GLN A 168 -18.76 5.65 15.80
N GLU A 169 -18.17 5.10 14.73
CA GLU A 169 -18.89 4.58 13.58
C GLU A 169 -19.77 3.39 13.98
N LEU A 170 -19.28 2.50 14.85
CA LEU A 170 -20.09 1.42 15.38
C LEU A 170 -21.27 1.97 16.22
N ALA A 171 -21.03 3.02 17.02
CA ALA A 171 -22.08 3.60 17.88
C ALA A 171 -23.24 4.15 17.08
N VAL A 172 -22.99 4.74 15.89
CA VAL A 172 -24.02 5.36 15.02
C VAL A 172 -24.52 4.46 13.90
N LEU A 173 -24.09 3.17 13.86
CA LEU A 173 -24.56 2.22 12.86
C LEU A 173 -26.04 1.94 13.02
N ASP A 174 -26.84 2.18 11.96
CA ASP A 174 -28.30 1.99 11.96
C ASP A 174 -28.71 0.53 11.88
N ASP A 175 -27.92 -0.34 11.22
CA ASP A 175 -28.17 -1.77 11.18
C ASP A 175 -27.89 -2.40 12.54
N GLN A 176 -28.94 -2.58 13.33
CA GLN A 176 -28.84 -3.11 14.68
C GLN A 176 -28.30 -4.55 14.70
N SER A 177 -28.68 -5.38 13.73
CA SER A 177 -28.22 -6.77 13.63
C SER A 177 -26.74 -6.84 13.36
N LEU A 178 -26.22 -6.00 12.45
CA LEU A 178 -24.79 -5.91 12.15
C LEU A 178 -24.01 -5.33 13.34
N LYS A 179 -24.56 -4.31 14.01
CA LYS A 179 -23.97 -3.70 15.20
C LYS A 179 -23.76 -4.71 16.33
N GLU A 180 -24.76 -5.56 16.59
CA GLU A 180 -24.68 -6.64 17.58
C GLU A 180 -23.74 -7.77 17.15
N ALA A 181 -23.68 -8.09 15.86
CA ALA A 181 -22.78 -9.11 15.31
C ALA A 181 -21.31 -8.67 15.23
N ALA A 182 -21.03 -7.37 15.14
CA ALA A 182 -19.68 -6.85 14.89
C ALA A 182 -18.63 -7.35 15.90
N PRO A 183 -18.85 -7.34 17.23
CA PRO A 183 -17.88 -7.88 18.18
C PRO A 183 -17.62 -9.38 18.00
N ILE A 184 -18.67 -10.15 17.65
CA ILE A 184 -18.57 -11.59 17.42
C ILE A 184 -17.77 -11.89 16.16
N ILE A 185 -18.01 -11.13 15.09
CA ILE A 185 -17.27 -11.23 13.83
C ILE A 185 -15.81 -10.86 14.05
N ASP A 186 -15.54 -9.76 14.75
CA ASP A 186 -14.17 -9.32 15.05
C ASP A 186 -13.43 -10.36 15.88
N GLN A 187 -14.08 -10.94 16.90
CA GLN A 187 -13.51 -12.02 17.69
C GLN A 187 -13.17 -13.24 16.82
N LYS A 188 -14.08 -13.69 15.94
CA LYS A 188 -13.83 -14.82 15.04
C LYS A 188 -12.63 -14.56 14.13
N LEU A 189 -12.51 -13.37 13.54
CA LEU A 189 -11.39 -12.98 12.70
C LEU A 189 -10.08 -12.91 13.50
N ASN A 190 -10.13 -12.40 14.74
CA ASN A 190 -8.95 -12.24 15.57
C ASN A 190 -8.50 -13.57 16.23
N THR A 191 -9.37 -14.57 16.34
CA THR A 191 -9.05 -15.89 16.91
C THR A 191 -8.97 -17.00 15.87
N CYS A 192 -9.04 -16.68 14.57
CA CYS A 192 -8.96 -17.70 13.53
C CYS A 192 -7.65 -18.48 13.61
N LYS A 193 -7.70 -19.76 13.27
CA LYS A 193 -6.57 -20.70 13.31
C LYS A 193 -5.47 -20.31 12.30
N TYR A 194 -5.88 -19.87 11.13
CA TYR A 194 -4.97 -19.56 10.03
C TYR A 194 -4.73 -18.06 9.97
N LYS A 195 -3.60 -17.64 10.52
CA LYS A 195 -3.10 -16.26 10.45
C LYS A 195 -2.13 -16.14 9.29
N THR A 196 -2.21 -15.00 8.62
CA THR A 196 -1.31 -14.63 7.52
C THR A 196 -1.04 -13.14 7.57
N PHE A 197 -0.37 -12.60 6.55
CA PHE A 197 -0.45 -11.16 6.30
C PHE A 197 -1.67 -10.89 5.45
N VAL A 198 -2.38 -9.81 5.78
CA VAL A 198 -3.45 -9.23 4.97
C VAL A 198 -2.94 -7.94 4.34
N HIS A 199 -3.41 -7.62 3.14
CA HIS A 199 -3.09 -6.35 2.47
C HIS A 199 -3.62 -5.16 3.28
N GLY A 200 -4.80 -5.33 3.84
CA GLY A 200 -5.41 -4.41 4.78
C GLY A 200 -6.13 -3.21 4.15
N ASP A 201 -6.03 -3.03 2.83
CA ASP A 201 -6.78 -2.04 2.03
C ASP A 201 -7.00 -2.57 0.60
N ALA A 202 -7.41 -3.85 0.48
CA ALA A 202 -7.60 -4.57 -0.78
C ALA A 202 -8.86 -4.10 -1.52
N LYS A 203 -8.86 -2.85 -1.94
CA LYS A 203 -9.92 -2.23 -2.76
C LYS A 203 -9.51 -2.18 -4.23
N LEU A 204 -10.50 -2.09 -5.12
CA LEU A 204 -10.28 -2.06 -6.57
C LEU A 204 -9.25 -1.02 -7.03
N ALA A 205 -9.19 0.14 -6.36
CA ALA A 205 -8.22 1.20 -6.67
C ALA A 205 -6.76 0.79 -6.42
N ASN A 206 -6.52 -0.25 -5.62
CA ASN A 206 -5.19 -0.76 -5.29
C ASN A 206 -4.81 -1.99 -6.14
N PHE A 207 -5.56 -2.27 -7.22
CA PHE A 207 -5.22 -3.27 -8.23
C PHE A 207 -4.94 -2.62 -9.58
N CYS A 208 -3.85 -3.06 -10.20
CA CYS A 208 -3.45 -2.72 -11.55
C CYS A 208 -3.67 -3.93 -12.45
N PHE A 209 -4.35 -3.75 -13.58
CA PHE A 209 -4.74 -4.85 -14.47
C PHE A 209 -3.92 -4.87 -15.74
N ALA A 210 -3.53 -6.07 -16.15
CA ALA A 210 -3.02 -6.34 -17.47
C ALA A 210 -4.16 -6.48 -18.49
N LYS A 211 -3.84 -6.44 -19.78
CA LYS A 211 -4.84 -6.59 -20.85
C LYS A 211 -5.45 -8.01 -20.90
N ASP A 212 -4.72 -9.00 -20.44
CA ASP A 212 -5.14 -10.41 -20.36
C ASP A 212 -5.91 -10.75 -19.07
N GLY A 213 -6.15 -9.75 -18.20
CA GLY A 213 -6.90 -9.89 -16.96
C GLY A 213 -6.04 -10.13 -15.72
N GLN A 214 -4.76 -10.46 -15.84
CA GLN A 214 -3.89 -10.60 -14.69
C GLN A 214 -3.85 -9.31 -13.85
N VAL A 215 -3.58 -9.45 -12.55
CA VAL A 215 -3.58 -8.31 -11.63
C VAL A 215 -2.28 -8.21 -10.84
N SER A 216 -1.93 -6.99 -10.46
CA SER A 216 -0.85 -6.65 -9.53
C SER A 216 -1.39 -5.75 -8.42
N GLY A 217 -1.06 -6.04 -7.16
CA GLY A 217 -1.46 -5.22 -6.01
C GLY A 217 -0.46 -4.11 -5.72
N VAL A 218 -0.95 -2.98 -5.21
CA VAL A 218 -0.16 -1.79 -4.80
C VAL A 218 -0.70 -1.20 -3.49
N ASP A 219 0.06 -0.29 -2.88
CA ASP A 219 -0.31 0.48 -1.67
C ASP A 219 -0.42 -0.39 -0.40
N PHE A 220 0.73 -0.83 0.09
CA PHE A 220 0.87 -1.72 1.25
C PHE A 220 0.93 -0.99 2.60
N GLN A 221 0.35 0.21 2.72
CA GLN A 221 0.37 1.02 3.94
C GLN A 221 -0.31 0.36 5.15
N TYR A 222 -1.20 -0.59 4.91
CA TYR A 222 -1.98 -1.25 5.97
C TYR A 222 -1.71 -2.75 6.06
N VAL A 223 -0.65 -3.22 5.41
CA VAL A 223 -0.25 -4.62 5.47
C VAL A 223 0.15 -5.04 6.89
N GLY A 224 -0.30 -6.21 7.31
CA GLY A 224 0.00 -6.71 8.65
C GLY A 224 -0.65 -8.04 8.96
N GLY A 225 -0.56 -8.47 10.22
CA GLY A 225 -1.11 -9.74 10.67
C GLY A 225 -2.63 -9.78 10.65
N GLY A 226 -3.20 -10.91 10.25
CA GLY A 226 -4.65 -11.07 10.27
C GLY A 226 -5.15 -12.41 9.76
N CYS A 227 -6.47 -12.54 9.73
CA CYS A 227 -7.16 -13.57 8.98
C CYS A 227 -7.31 -13.11 7.53
N GLY A 228 -6.94 -13.93 6.55
CA GLY A 228 -7.08 -13.57 5.13
C GLY A 228 -8.49 -13.14 4.70
N MET A 229 -9.51 -13.56 5.45
CA MET A 229 -10.90 -13.14 5.20
C MET A 229 -11.21 -11.68 5.56
N LYS A 230 -10.20 -10.90 6.01
CA LYS A 230 -10.34 -9.45 6.23
C LYS A 230 -10.19 -8.64 4.95
N ASP A 231 -9.48 -9.15 3.95
CA ASP A 231 -9.33 -8.56 2.63
C ASP A 231 -10.52 -8.99 1.74
#